data_2101ed0d7795494bd5e862a3507dac5a
#
_entry.id   2101ed0d7795494bd5e862a3507dac5a
#
_cell.length_a   1.000
_cell.length_b   1.000
_cell.length_c   1.000
_cell.angle_alpha   90.00
_cell.angle_beta   90.00
_cell.angle_gamma   90.00
#
_symmetry.space_group_name_H-M   'P 1'
#
loop_
_entity.id
_entity.type
_entity.pdbx_description
1 polymer ?
#
loop_
_entity_poly.entity_id
_entity_poly.type
_entity_poly.pdbx_seq_one_letter_code
_entity_poly.pdbx_strand_id
1 'polypeptide(L)'
;MLDKQALAKLKAISGISKFYTEPGDCWTYGYDNSRRHVLPDAVIFPENHQQVVEIVKICNQFNVPITARGRGTATTGATVPVKSGLVLSMEHMNQIIKIEPENRLLVAQPGATNAEIQQAAKSHGFFWAPDPSSSAYCTIGGNIGCNSAGPRAVKYGTTREHVLGLTAVTGSGETLHTGVKTTKGVVGYDFTRLIIGSEGSLAIVTEATLKLLPLPESKITIQVIFDSIQSATLSIAAIMAQPIIPCALEFIDKAAIGMIRDYSQAYLPENAGALLMIELDGDKDYLPKQAENIEAIVKQSGCMEFRVAQTEAEVKELWNTRKALSPALRKIAPKKINEDIVVPVANIPTLLDKVEQLSKEYKIPIVNFGHAGNGNIHVNLLTDPDDPKKLEQAYECLSKVFKLVLSLDGTLSGEHGIGLEKKDYISLELDQVNLALMSSIKAQFDPKGILNPGK
;
A
#
# COMPACT_ATOMS: atom_id res chain seq x y z
N MET A 1 1.74 21.79 22.44
CA MET A 1 0.74 22.85 22.09
C MET A 1 1.34 23.78 21.08
N LEU A 2 0.61 24.10 20.02
CA LEU A 2 1.00 25.08 19.01
C LEU A 2 1.28 26.44 19.66
N ASP A 3 2.28 27.14 19.15
CA ASP A 3 2.55 28.54 19.49
C ASP A 3 1.30 29.40 19.18
N LYS A 4 0.95 30.33 20.10
CA LYS A 4 -0.27 31.16 19.96
C LYS A 4 -0.25 32.06 18.71
N GLN A 5 0.94 32.56 18.33
CA GLN A 5 1.07 33.39 17.12
C GLN A 5 0.94 32.54 15.85
N ALA A 6 1.54 31.33 15.87
CA ALA A 6 1.37 30.37 14.77
C ALA A 6 -0.12 30.01 14.59
N LEU A 7 -0.81 29.70 15.68
CA LEU A 7 -2.24 29.39 15.65
C LEU A 7 -3.10 30.54 15.10
N ALA A 8 -2.81 31.77 15.54
CA ALA A 8 -3.52 32.96 15.06
C ALA A 8 -3.30 33.19 13.56
N LYS A 9 -2.06 33.03 13.07
CA LYS A 9 -1.73 33.15 11.64
C LYS A 9 -2.40 32.03 10.81
N LEU A 10 -2.39 30.78 11.28
CA LEU A 10 -3.05 29.68 10.59
C LEU A 10 -4.57 29.89 10.48
N LYS A 11 -5.21 30.40 11.54
CA LYS A 11 -6.64 30.76 11.53
C LYS A 11 -6.97 31.93 10.60
N ALA A 12 -6.02 32.81 10.33
CA ALA A 12 -6.21 33.99 9.47
C ALA A 12 -6.04 33.70 7.98
N ILE A 13 -5.63 32.49 7.58
CA ILE A 13 -5.50 32.11 6.16
C ILE A 13 -6.88 32.18 5.49
N SER A 14 -6.98 33.01 4.44
CA SER A 14 -8.24 33.23 3.73
C SER A 14 -8.75 31.99 3.01
N GLY A 15 -10.07 31.75 3.08
CA GLY A 15 -10.75 30.68 2.35
C GLY A 15 -10.61 29.27 2.95
N ILE A 16 -10.00 29.12 4.14
CA ILE A 16 -10.03 27.84 4.85
C ILE A 16 -11.38 27.72 5.57
N SER A 17 -12.19 26.79 5.11
CA SER A 17 -13.54 26.57 5.66
C SER A 17 -13.54 25.73 6.93
N LYS A 18 -12.47 24.96 7.20
CA LYS A 18 -12.43 23.99 8.30
C LYS A 18 -11.07 23.96 9.00
N PHE A 19 -11.12 24.19 10.33
CA PHE A 19 -9.96 24.21 11.20
C PHE A 19 -10.34 23.73 12.60
N TYR A 20 -9.71 22.66 13.11
CA TYR A 20 -10.00 22.09 14.41
C TYR A 20 -8.86 22.36 15.41
N THR A 21 -9.23 22.67 16.64
CA THR A 21 -8.31 22.84 17.77
C THR A 21 -8.81 22.13 19.03
N GLU A 22 -10.09 21.74 19.03
CA GLU A 22 -10.65 21.01 20.17
C GLU A 22 -10.20 19.55 20.14
N PRO A 23 -9.76 18.98 21.28
CA PRO A 23 -9.26 17.61 21.33
C PRO A 23 -10.21 16.57 20.75
N GLY A 24 -11.53 16.73 20.98
CA GLY A 24 -12.55 15.81 20.45
C GLY A 24 -12.58 15.77 18.92
N ASP A 25 -12.50 16.96 18.28
CA ASP A 25 -12.49 17.07 16.81
C ASP A 25 -11.16 16.59 16.22
N CYS A 26 -10.05 16.80 16.93
CA CYS A 26 -8.72 16.39 16.50
C CYS A 26 -8.48 14.88 16.65
N TRP A 27 -9.23 14.18 17.51
CA TRP A 27 -8.99 12.78 17.87
C TRP A 27 -8.90 11.85 16.68
N THR A 28 -9.86 11.94 15.73
CA THR A 28 -9.93 11.07 14.55
C THR A 28 -8.78 11.27 13.56
N TYR A 29 -8.03 12.35 13.68
CA TYR A 29 -6.88 12.68 12.85
C TYR A 29 -5.55 12.26 13.47
N GLY A 30 -5.57 11.72 14.67
CA GLY A 30 -4.40 11.27 15.42
C GLY A 30 -3.96 9.82 15.15
N TYR A 31 -4.70 9.03 14.36
CA TYR A 31 -4.43 7.60 14.14
C TYR A 31 -4.59 7.17 12.68
N ASP A 32 -4.08 5.98 12.36
CA ASP A 32 -4.32 5.23 11.14
C ASP A 32 -4.62 3.74 11.46
N ASN A 33 -4.58 2.85 10.47
CA ASN A 33 -4.86 1.42 10.68
C ASN A 33 -3.76 0.67 11.47
N SER A 34 -2.60 1.30 11.79
CA SER A 34 -1.62 0.74 12.72
C SER A 34 -2.15 0.66 14.16
N ARG A 35 -3.25 1.38 14.45
CA ARG A 35 -3.83 1.56 15.79
C ARG A 35 -2.95 2.38 16.76
N ARG A 36 -1.84 2.97 16.30
CA ARG A 36 -1.10 3.98 17.04
C ARG A 36 -1.90 5.26 17.03
N HIS A 37 -1.90 5.98 18.14
CA HIS A 37 -2.63 7.23 18.28
C HIS A 37 -1.77 8.25 19.00
N VAL A 38 -1.66 9.44 18.42
CA VAL A 38 -1.12 10.64 19.07
C VAL A 38 -2.04 11.81 18.72
N LEU A 39 -2.53 12.52 19.70
CA LEU A 39 -3.42 13.67 19.51
C LEU A 39 -2.65 14.83 18.87
N PRO A 40 -3.03 15.34 17.68
CA PRO A 40 -2.45 16.56 17.12
C PRO A 40 -2.93 17.79 17.89
N ASP A 41 -2.15 18.87 17.87
CA ASP A 41 -2.54 20.16 18.45
C ASP A 41 -3.65 20.86 17.64
N ALA A 42 -3.67 20.65 16.33
CA ALA A 42 -4.69 21.16 15.44
C ALA A 42 -4.80 20.35 14.14
N VAL A 43 -5.94 20.50 13.45
CA VAL A 43 -6.17 19.92 12.11
C VAL A 43 -6.67 21.03 11.18
N ILE A 44 -6.03 21.16 10.01
CA ILE A 44 -6.37 22.16 9.01
C ILE A 44 -6.69 21.50 7.65
N PHE A 45 -7.66 22.05 6.93
CA PHE A 45 -8.17 21.50 5.67
C PHE A 45 -7.97 22.53 4.54
N PRO A 46 -6.83 22.50 3.83
CA PRO A 46 -6.62 23.36 2.67
C PRO A 46 -7.52 22.92 1.52
N GLU A 47 -7.89 23.87 0.67
CA GLU A 47 -8.72 23.68 -0.52
C GLU A 47 -7.93 23.86 -1.82
N ASN A 48 -6.75 24.48 -1.74
CA ASN A 48 -5.90 24.73 -2.90
C ASN A 48 -4.41 24.79 -2.54
N HIS A 49 -3.58 24.77 -3.59
CA HIS A 49 -2.13 24.79 -3.48
C HIS A 49 -1.59 25.99 -2.68
N GLN A 50 -2.12 27.19 -2.93
CA GLN A 50 -1.62 28.42 -2.30
C GLN A 50 -1.79 28.38 -0.78
N GLN A 51 -2.92 27.86 -0.30
CA GLN A 51 -3.14 27.67 1.14
C GLN A 51 -2.13 26.70 1.75
N VAL A 52 -1.77 25.60 1.04
CA VAL A 52 -0.72 24.69 1.51
C VAL A 52 0.61 25.39 1.63
N VAL A 53 0.98 26.21 0.64
CA VAL A 53 2.21 27.05 0.68
C VAL A 53 2.21 27.96 1.90
N GLU A 54 1.11 28.68 2.17
CA GLU A 54 0.99 29.60 3.31
C GLU A 54 1.06 28.85 4.65
N ILE A 55 0.37 27.71 4.78
CA ILE A 55 0.42 26.85 5.96
C ILE A 55 1.84 26.41 6.24
N VAL A 56 2.53 25.87 5.23
CA VAL A 56 3.90 25.38 5.41
C VAL A 56 4.87 26.53 5.78
N LYS A 57 4.75 27.70 5.16
CA LYS A 57 5.56 28.87 5.53
C LYS A 57 5.37 29.29 6.98
N ILE A 58 4.12 29.32 7.46
CA ILE A 58 3.82 29.62 8.87
C ILE A 58 4.43 28.55 9.77
N CYS A 59 4.22 27.26 9.46
CA CYS A 59 4.76 26.15 10.24
C CYS A 59 6.30 26.17 10.23
N ASN A 60 6.92 26.48 9.09
CA ASN A 60 8.38 26.65 9.01
C ASN A 60 8.87 27.80 9.88
N GLN A 61 8.19 28.96 9.83
CA GLN A 61 8.55 30.13 10.66
C GLN A 61 8.56 29.79 12.15
N PHE A 62 7.60 29.02 12.64
CA PHE A 62 7.40 28.70 14.04
C PHE A 62 7.89 27.30 14.46
N ASN A 63 8.56 26.57 13.58
CA ASN A 63 9.00 25.16 13.78
C ASN A 63 7.86 24.23 14.21
N VAL A 64 6.68 24.39 13.64
CA VAL A 64 5.51 23.53 13.90
C VAL A 64 5.61 22.25 13.06
N PRO A 65 5.60 21.06 13.69
CA PRO A 65 5.54 19.79 12.96
C PRO A 65 4.27 19.68 12.12
N ILE A 66 4.40 19.17 10.89
CA ILE A 66 3.28 18.93 9.97
C ILE A 66 3.21 17.44 9.66
N THR A 67 2.04 16.83 9.81
CA THR A 67 1.75 15.51 9.29
C THR A 67 0.68 15.64 8.20
N ALA A 68 1.08 15.44 6.94
CA ALA A 68 0.13 15.39 5.83
C ALA A 68 -0.70 14.09 5.90
N ARG A 69 -2.01 14.21 5.65
CA ARG A 69 -2.95 13.10 5.79
C ARG A 69 -3.98 13.09 4.67
N GLY A 70 -4.16 11.92 4.03
CA GLY A 70 -5.36 11.62 3.27
C GLY A 70 -6.47 11.14 4.21
N ARG A 71 -6.95 9.91 4.05
CA ARG A 71 -8.00 9.32 4.92
C ARG A 71 -7.49 8.34 5.97
N GLY A 72 -6.17 8.28 6.22
CA GLY A 72 -5.58 7.47 7.29
C GLY A 72 -5.74 5.97 7.09
N THR A 73 -5.71 5.48 5.87
CA THR A 73 -5.77 4.05 5.54
C THR A 73 -4.42 3.35 5.66
N ALA A 74 -3.32 4.08 5.91
CA ALA A 74 -1.99 3.51 6.13
C ALA A 74 -2.00 2.55 7.32
N THR A 75 -1.13 1.53 7.26
CA THR A 75 -1.05 0.45 8.26
C THR A 75 0.22 0.50 9.11
N THR A 76 1.12 1.43 8.83
CA THR A 76 2.45 1.54 9.45
C THR A 76 2.62 2.73 10.38
N GLY A 77 1.57 3.50 10.63
CA GLY A 77 1.67 4.72 11.43
C GLY A 77 2.21 5.92 10.66
N ALA A 78 2.22 5.87 9.32
CA ALA A 78 2.76 6.92 8.46
C ALA A 78 2.05 8.28 8.67
N THR A 79 0.76 8.27 9.02
CA THR A 79 -0.04 9.49 9.24
C THR A 79 -0.28 9.83 10.71
N VAL A 80 0.37 9.12 11.63
CA VAL A 80 0.28 9.41 13.07
C VAL A 80 1.19 10.58 13.44
N PRO A 81 0.68 11.68 14.02
CA PRO A 81 1.46 12.89 14.31
C PRO A 81 2.29 12.72 15.59
N VAL A 82 3.37 11.93 15.55
CA VAL A 82 4.16 11.54 16.75
C VAL A 82 4.82 12.69 17.48
N LYS A 83 4.91 13.87 16.87
CA LYS A 83 5.37 15.10 17.50
C LYS A 83 4.22 16.07 17.79
N SER A 84 2.97 15.58 17.83
CA SER A 84 1.77 16.43 17.87
C SER A 84 1.77 17.44 16.70
N GLY A 85 1.65 18.74 16.96
CA GLY A 85 1.70 19.77 15.93
C GLY A 85 0.45 19.79 15.05
N LEU A 86 0.62 20.07 13.77
CA LEU A 86 -0.46 20.26 12.81
C LEU A 86 -0.68 19.01 11.94
N VAL A 87 -1.89 18.50 11.90
CA VAL A 87 -2.31 17.59 10.84
C VAL A 87 -2.87 18.41 9.69
N LEU A 88 -2.31 18.21 8.50
CA LEU A 88 -2.75 18.81 7.25
C LEU A 88 -3.61 17.78 6.50
N SER A 89 -4.93 17.88 6.64
CA SER A 89 -5.86 16.97 5.98
C SER A 89 -6.13 17.42 4.55
N MET A 90 -5.77 16.59 3.60
CA MET A 90 -5.93 16.87 2.17
C MET A 90 -7.35 16.55 1.65
N GLU A 91 -8.29 16.21 2.52
CA GLU A 91 -9.63 15.74 2.12
C GLU A 91 -10.44 16.75 1.32
N HIS A 92 -10.21 18.05 1.52
CA HIS A 92 -10.87 19.11 0.75
C HIS A 92 -10.19 19.44 -0.59
N MET A 93 -8.96 18.96 -0.82
CA MET A 93 -8.29 19.03 -2.10
C MET A 93 -8.56 17.75 -2.91
N ASN A 94 -9.80 17.55 -3.35
CA ASN A 94 -10.28 16.29 -3.92
C ASN A 94 -10.77 16.38 -5.38
N GLN A 95 -10.45 17.45 -6.07
CA GLN A 95 -10.91 17.65 -7.44
C GLN A 95 -10.12 16.82 -8.45
N ILE A 96 -10.83 16.26 -9.43
CA ILE A 96 -10.26 15.82 -10.70
C ILE A 96 -10.21 17.05 -11.59
N ILE A 97 -9.00 17.58 -11.79
CA ILE A 97 -8.79 18.87 -12.46
C ILE A 97 -9.00 18.72 -13.97
N LYS A 98 -8.47 17.61 -14.54
CA LYS A 98 -8.48 17.41 -15.99
C LYS A 98 -8.32 15.93 -16.33
N ILE A 99 -8.99 15.50 -17.41
CA ILE A 99 -8.75 14.21 -18.09
C ILE A 99 -8.40 14.54 -19.55
N GLU A 100 -7.32 13.96 -20.04
CA GLU A 100 -6.84 14.07 -21.41
C GLU A 100 -6.72 12.67 -22.02
N PRO A 101 -7.80 12.13 -22.61
CA PRO A 101 -7.81 10.77 -23.16
C PRO A 101 -6.79 10.58 -24.29
N GLU A 102 -6.60 11.57 -25.14
CA GLU A 102 -5.61 11.58 -26.23
C GLU A 102 -4.16 11.48 -25.76
N ASN A 103 -3.88 12.00 -24.54
CA ASN A 103 -2.59 11.91 -23.87
C ASN A 103 -2.53 10.76 -22.84
N ARG A 104 -3.65 10.05 -22.63
CA ARG A 104 -3.79 8.99 -21.63
C ARG A 104 -3.37 9.43 -20.24
N LEU A 105 -3.78 10.63 -19.84
CA LEU A 105 -3.48 11.17 -18.52
C LEU A 105 -4.69 11.78 -17.83
N LEU A 106 -4.58 11.86 -16.51
CA LEU A 106 -5.54 12.51 -15.62
C LEU A 106 -4.76 13.33 -14.61
N VAL A 107 -5.23 14.56 -14.36
CA VAL A 107 -4.66 15.45 -13.34
C VAL A 107 -5.65 15.57 -12.20
N ALA A 108 -5.19 15.28 -10.96
CA ALA A 108 -6.03 15.33 -9.78
C ALA A 108 -5.32 15.91 -8.56
N GLN A 109 -6.11 16.44 -7.65
CA GLN A 109 -5.68 16.84 -6.32
C GLN A 109 -5.51 15.60 -5.42
N PRO A 110 -4.65 15.65 -4.37
CA PRO A 110 -4.24 14.50 -3.56
C PRO A 110 -5.35 13.89 -2.70
N GLY A 111 -6.40 14.63 -2.40
CA GLY A 111 -7.57 14.16 -1.63
C GLY A 111 -8.60 13.39 -2.45
N ALA A 112 -8.51 13.39 -3.79
CA ALA A 112 -9.34 12.53 -4.63
C ALA A 112 -9.10 11.06 -4.27
N THR A 113 -10.16 10.26 -4.15
CA THR A 113 -10.04 8.84 -3.84
C THR A 113 -9.63 8.02 -5.06
N ASN A 114 -8.99 6.88 -4.81
CA ASN A 114 -8.67 5.92 -5.87
C ASN A 114 -9.95 5.51 -6.63
N ALA A 115 -11.06 5.28 -5.94
CA ALA A 115 -12.33 4.91 -6.56
C ALA A 115 -12.88 6.00 -7.49
N GLU A 116 -12.78 7.28 -7.12
CA GLU A 116 -13.20 8.42 -7.96
C GLU A 116 -12.34 8.49 -9.23
N ILE A 117 -11.03 8.32 -9.11
CA ILE A 117 -10.12 8.27 -10.26
C ILE A 117 -10.46 7.11 -11.20
N GLN A 118 -10.69 5.91 -10.64
CA GLN A 118 -11.08 4.73 -11.42
C GLN A 118 -12.39 4.97 -12.19
N GLN A 119 -13.39 5.54 -11.53
CA GLN A 119 -14.68 5.84 -12.15
C GLN A 119 -14.54 6.88 -13.26
N ALA A 120 -13.77 7.93 -13.02
CA ALA A 120 -13.53 8.99 -14.02
C ALA A 120 -12.75 8.46 -15.23
N ALA A 121 -11.71 7.65 -15.02
CA ALA A 121 -10.93 7.05 -16.10
C ALA A 121 -11.79 6.07 -16.94
N LYS A 122 -12.63 5.26 -16.26
CA LYS A 122 -13.50 4.25 -16.90
C LYS A 122 -14.47 4.87 -17.90
N SER A 123 -15.01 6.05 -17.62
CA SER A 123 -15.94 6.75 -18.53
C SER A 123 -15.30 7.14 -19.88
N HIS A 124 -13.96 7.11 -19.97
CA HIS A 124 -13.17 7.37 -21.17
C HIS A 124 -12.50 6.12 -21.76
N GLY A 125 -12.83 4.91 -21.26
CA GLY A 125 -12.23 3.65 -21.72
C GLY A 125 -10.83 3.37 -21.17
N PHE A 126 -10.48 4.00 -20.03
CA PHE A 126 -9.19 3.84 -19.37
C PHE A 126 -9.34 3.39 -17.91
N PHE A 127 -8.21 3.04 -17.29
CA PHE A 127 -8.12 2.82 -15.85
C PHE A 127 -6.78 3.30 -15.32
N TRP A 128 -6.71 3.56 -14.01
CA TRP A 128 -5.49 3.80 -13.29
C TRP A 128 -5.10 2.52 -12.54
N ALA A 129 -3.91 1.98 -12.84
CA ALA A 129 -3.58 0.60 -12.50
C ALA A 129 -3.46 0.28 -11.00
N PRO A 130 -2.91 1.16 -10.12
CA PRO A 130 -2.82 0.84 -8.69
C PRO A 130 -4.19 0.61 -8.05
N ASP A 131 -4.35 -0.55 -7.41
CA ASP A 131 -5.64 -0.99 -6.85
C ASP A 131 -5.51 -1.54 -5.41
N PRO A 132 -5.01 -0.77 -4.45
CA PRO A 132 -4.89 -1.24 -3.08
C PRO A 132 -6.25 -1.69 -2.53
N SER A 133 -6.25 -2.62 -1.58
CA SER A 133 -7.49 -3.16 -0.98
C SER A 133 -8.38 -2.08 -0.34
N SER A 134 -7.79 -0.94 0.00
CA SER A 134 -8.47 0.26 0.50
C SER A 134 -8.98 1.23 -0.57
N SER A 135 -8.97 0.85 -1.86
CA SER A 135 -9.26 1.72 -3.01
C SER A 135 -10.56 2.52 -2.89
N ALA A 136 -11.57 2.00 -2.20
CA ALA A 136 -12.82 2.73 -1.93
C ALA A 136 -12.65 3.97 -1.02
N TYR A 137 -11.57 4.03 -0.24
CA TYR A 137 -11.36 5.06 0.77
C TYR A 137 -10.04 5.80 0.64
N CYS A 138 -8.95 5.12 0.24
CA CYS A 138 -7.63 5.74 0.13
C CYS A 138 -7.62 6.84 -0.92
N THR A 139 -6.76 7.84 -0.70
CA THR A 139 -6.62 9.00 -1.59
C THR A 139 -5.38 8.88 -2.45
N ILE A 140 -5.36 9.60 -3.57
CA ILE A 140 -4.21 9.65 -4.49
C ILE A 140 -2.95 10.12 -3.76
N GLY A 141 -3.05 11.16 -2.91
CA GLY A 141 -1.91 11.60 -2.10
C GLY A 141 -1.39 10.53 -1.14
N GLY A 142 -2.29 9.71 -0.58
CA GLY A 142 -1.91 8.55 0.24
C GLY A 142 -1.23 7.46 -0.58
N ASN A 143 -1.76 7.14 -1.77
CA ASN A 143 -1.14 6.17 -2.67
C ASN A 143 0.27 6.61 -3.10
N ILE A 144 0.45 7.90 -3.41
CA ILE A 144 1.75 8.49 -3.73
C ILE A 144 2.67 8.44 -2.52
N GLY A 145 2.20 8.86 -1.34
CA GLY A 145 3.02 8.88 -0.13
C GLY A 145 3.61 7.52 0.24
N CYS A 146 2.85 6.44 0.09
CA CYS A 146 3.29 5.07 0.42
C CYS A 146 3.83 4.29 -0.79
N ASN A 147 3.78 4.83 -2.01
CA ASN A 147 3.99 4.06 -3.24
C ASN A 147 3.09 2.80 -3.26
N SER A 148 1.82 2.99 -2.96
CA SER A 148 0.85 1.89 -2.83
C SER A 148 0.79 1.02 -4.08
N ALA A 149 0.51 -0.26 -3.87
CA ALA A 149 0.35 -1.25 -4.92
C ALA A 149 -1.03 -1.93 -4.83
N GLY A 150 -1.08 -3.24 -4.94
CA GLY A 150 -2.26 -4.08 -4.89
C GLY A 150 -2.10 -5.31 -5.78
N PRO A 151 -3.12 -6.16 -5.91
CA PRO A 151 -3.05 -7.39 -6.68
C PRO A 151 -2.57 -7.21 -8.13
N ARG A 152 -2.90 -6.09 -8.75
CA ARG A 152 -2.58 -5.82 -10.17
C ARG A 152 -1.15 -5.38 -10.42
N ALA A 153 -0.38 -5.12 -9.36
CA ALA A 153 1.01 -4.71 -9.49
C ALA A 153 1.87 -5.74 -10.24
N VAL A 154 1.51 -7.02 -10.22
CA VAL A 154 2.21 -8.09 -10.94
C VAL A 154 2.30 -7.84 -12.44
N LYS A 155 1.27 -7.27 -13.05
CA LYS A 155 1.22 -6.96 -14.48
C LYS A 155 1.51 -5.50 -14.78
N TYR A 156 1.03 -4.62 -13.92
CA TYR A 156 0.95 -3.20 -14.24
C TYR A 156 1.93 -2.34 -13.45
N GLY A 157 2.57 -2.85 -12.38
CA GLY A 157 3.46 -2.06 -11.52
C GLY A 157 2.70 -1.33 -10.41
N THR A 158 3.44 -0.50 -9.68
CA THR A 158 2.99 0.22 -8.49
C THR A 158 2.58 1.67 -8.83
N THR A 159 2.24 2.47 -7.85
CA THR A 159 1.92 3.90 -8.02
C THR A 159 3.05 4.66 -8.72
N ARG A 160 4.31 4.32 -8.44
CA ARG A 160 5.50 4.97 -9.02
C ARG A 160 5.55 4.92 -10.54
N GLU A 161 5.09 3.81 -11.14
CA GLU A 161 5.07 3.62 -12.59
C GLU A 161 3.93 4.39 -13.27
N HIS A 162 2.94 4.84 -12.48
CA HIS A 162 1.70 5.47 -12.97
C HIS A 162 1.54 6.94 -12.59
N VAL A 163 2.59 7.58 -12.09
CA VAL A 163 2.65 9.02 -11.84
C VAL A 163 3.70 9.67 -12.75
N LEU A 164 3.26 10.58 -13.62
CA LEU A 164 4.11 11.26 -14.59
C LEU A 164 4.76 12.53 -14.02
N GLY A 165 4.08 13.19 -13.09
CA GLY A 165 4.57 14.42 -12.49
C GLY A 165 3.75 14.84 -11.27
N LEU A 166 4.33 15.73 -10.47
CA LEU A 166 3.75 16.24 -9.24
C LEU A 166 3.90 17.77 -9.15
N THR A 167 2.91 18.41 -8.56
CA THR A 167 3.08 19.72 -7.92
C THR A 167 3.10 19.46 -6.41
N ALA A 168 4.15 19.95 -5.73
CA ALA A 168 4.36 19.70 -4.32
C ALA A 168 4.92 20.93 -3.61
N VAL A 169 4.85 20.96 -2.28
CA VAL A 169 5.37 22.02 -1.42
C VAL A 169 6.46 21.43 -0.52
N THR A 170 7.66 22.01 -0.57
CA THR A 170 8.80 21.64 0.28
C THR A 170 8.61 22.11 1.71
N GLY A 171 9.44 21.63 2.65
CA GLY A 171 9.42 22.08 4.06
C GLY A 171 9.74 23.58 4.25
N SER A 172 10.31 24.25 3.25
CA SER A 172 10.52 25.71 3.21
C SER A 172 9.29 26.49 2.73
N GLY A 173 8.25 25.80 2.24
CA GLY A 173 7.06 26.41 1.64
C GLY A 173 7.28 26.86 0.21
N GLU A 174 8.24 26.27 -0.50
CA GLU A 174 8.49 26.53 -1.91
C GLU A 174 7.73 25.53 -2.76
N THR A 175 7.20 26.00 -3.90
CA THR A 175 6.53 25.14 -4.88
C THR A 175 7.57 24.41 -5.73
N LEU A 176 7.41 23.10 -5.83
CA LEU A 176 8.20 22.23 -6.69
C LEU A 176 7.30 21.57 -7.73
N HIS A 177 7.66 21.73 -9.01
CA HIS A 177 7.06 21.00 -10.12
C HIS A 177 8.03 19.92 -10.58
N THR A 178 7.57 18.68 -10.67
CA THR A 178 8.40 17.53 -11.06
C THR A 178 7.77 16.77 -12.21
N GLY A 179 8.60 16.05 -12.95
CA GLY A 179 8.15 15.20 -14.05
C GLY A 179 7.70 15.98 -15.29
N VAL A 180 7.03 15.27 -16.18
CA VAL A 180 6.54 15.79 -17.47
C VAL A 180 5.18 15.17 -17.80
N LYS A 181 4.42 15.78 -18.73
CA LYS A 181 3.15 15.20 -19.22
C LYS A 181 3.33 14.22 -20.38
N THR A 182 4.56 13.95 -20.77
CA THR A 182 4.92 13.06 -21.87
C THR A 182 5.48 11.74 -21.34
N THR A 183 5.39 10.68 -22.13
CA THR A 183 5.96 9.36 -21.78
C THR A 183 7.47 9.31 -21.86
N LYS A 184 8.09 10.30 -22.50
CA LYS A 184 9.55 10.48 -22.58
C LYS A 184 9.94 11.83 -22.02
N GLY A 185 10.96 11.86 -21.13
CA GLY A 185 11.55 13.06 -20.57
C GLY A 185 12.81 12.69 -19.80
N VAL A 186 13.92 13.40 -20.06
CA VAL A 186 15.24 13.09 -19.48
C VAL A 186 15.94 14.32 -18.90
N VAL A 187 15.21 15.44 -18.74
CA VAL A 187 15.77 16.69 -18.23
C VAL A 187 15.74 16.70 -16.69
N GLY A 188 16.91 16.77 -16.09
CA GLY A 188 17.07 16.82 -14.63
C GLY A 188 16.96 15.45 -13.95
N TYR A 189 17.04 15.46 -12.62
CA TYR A 189 16.84 14.27 -11.79
C TYR A 189 15.35 13.96 -11.63
N ASP A 190 15.03 12.68 -11.43
CA ASP A 190 13.65 12.21 -11.23
C ASP A 190 13.17 12.45 -9.79
N PHE A 191 12.82 13.69 -9.48
CA PHE A 191 12.23 14.04 -8.19
C PHE A 191 10.82 13.51 -8.02
N THR A 192 10.12 13.19 -9.12
CA THR A 192 8.79 12.56 -9.04
C THR A 192 8.89 11.23 -8.30
N ARG A 193 9.78 10.34 -8.76
CA ARG A 193 10.00 9.04 -8.13
C ARG A 193 10.66 9.13 -6.76
N LEU A 194 11.42 10.17 -6.49
CA LEU A 194 12.03 10.41 -5.17
C LEU A 194 10.95 10.77 -4.13
N ILE A 195 9.96 11.58 -4.49
CA ILE A 195 8.87 11.98 -3.59
C ILE A 195 7.88 10.84 -3.36
N ILE A 196 7.64 9.98 -4.37
CA ILE A 196 6.76 8.82 -4.23
C ILE A 196 7.37 7.80 -3.27
N GLY A 197 6.62 7.41 -2.26
CA GLY A 197 7.08 6.53 -1.19
C GLY A 197 7.80 7.23 -0.04
N SER A 198 7.85 8.58 -0.03
CA SER A 198 8.48 9.35 1.05
C SER A 198 7.57 9.54 2.29
N GLU A 199 6.34 9.04 2.28
CA GLU A 199 5.37 9.17 3.37
C GLU A 199 5.15 10.62 3.83
N GLY A 200 5.26 11.58 2.89
CA GLY A 200 5.13 13.01 3.18
C GLY A 200 6.31 13.62 3.95
N SER A 201 7.43 12.92 4.03
CA SER A 201 8.63 13.42 4.71
C SER A 201 9.48 14.37 3.87
N LEU A 202 9.40 14.30 2.52
CA LEU A 202 10.15 15.17 1.62
C LEU A 202 9.34 16.40 1.18
N ALA A 203 8.09 16.20 0.75
CA ALA A 203 7.23 17.27 0.28
C ALA A 203 5.76 16.92 0.49
N ILE A 204 4.90 17.93 0.47
CA ILE A 204 3.44 17.80 0.52
C ILE A 204 2.91 17.92 -0.91
N VAL A 205 2.39 16.82 -1.46
CA VAL A 205 1.80 16.78 -2.80
C VAL A 205 0.49 17.53 -2.82
N THR A 206 0.30 18.41 -3.80
CA THR A 206 -0.90 19.21 -4.00
C THR A 206 -1.60 18.95 -5.33
N GLU A 207 -0.89 18.36 -6.30
CA GLU A 207 -1.43 17.93 -7.58
C GLU A 207 -0.60 16.76 -8.13
N ALA A 208 -1.25 15.82 -8.79
CA ALA A 208 -0.60 14.70 -9.45
C ALA A 208 -1.09 14.52 -10.88
N THR A 209 -0.16 14.31 -11.82
CA THR A 209 -0.43 13.87 -13.19
C THR A 209 -0.30 12.35 -13.24
N LEU A 210 -1.43 11.67 -13.45
CA LEU A 210 -1.56 10.22 -13.44
C LEU A 210 -1.55 9.68 -14.87
N LYS A 211 -0.80 8.60 -15.11
CA LYS A 211 -0.79 7.87 -16.37
C LYS A 211 -1.95 6.88 -16.39
N LEU A 212 -2.80 6.94 -17.41
CA LEU A 212 -3.90 6.01 -17.63
C LEU A 212 -3.51 4.90 -18.61
N LEU A 213 -4.05 3.71 -18.38
CA LEU A 213 -3.93 2.56 -19.28
C LEU A 213 -5.28 2.27 -19.94
N PRO A 214 -5.29 1.74 -21.16
CA PRO A 214 -6.53 1.26 -21.80
C PRO A 214 -7.21 0.20 -20.93
N LEU A 215 -8.53 0.32 -20.76
CA LEU A 215 -9.30 -0.68 -20.03
C LEU A 215 -9.25 -2.01 -20.80
N PRO A 216 -8.89 -3.14 -20.14
CA PRO A 216 -8.90 -4.45 -20.79
C PRO A 216 -10.31 -4.81 -21.29
N GLU A 217 -10.39 -5.44 -22.46
CA GLU A 217 -11.66 -5.83 -23.05
C GLU A 217 -12.40 -6.86 -22.19
N SER A 218 -11.68 -7.84 -21.66
CA SER A 218 -12.24 -8.94 -20.89
C SER A 218 -11.30 -9.43 -19.78
N LYS A 219 -11.85 -10.28 -18.91
CA LYS A 219 -11.14 -10.90 -17.80
C LYS A 219 -11.63 -12.33 -17.58
N ILE A 220 -10.72 -13.18 -17.10
CA ILE A 220 -11.01 -14.53 -16.58
C ILE A 220 -10.46 -14.62 -15.17
N THR A 221 -11.29 -15.06 -14.22
CA THR A 221 -10.89 -15.31 -12.83
C THR A 221 -10.89 -16.82 -12.58
N ILE A 222 -9.80 -17.32 -12.04
CA ILE A 222 -9.53 -18.75 -11.84
C ILE A 222 -9.24 -18.98 -10.36
N GLN A 223 -9.84 -20.03 -9.80
CA GLN A 223 -9.51 -20.61 -8.51
C GLN A 223 -8.75 -21.91 -8.72
N VAL A 224 -7.63 -22.09 -8.02
CA VAL A 224 -6.87 -23.33 -8.03
C VAL A 224 -6.65 -23.79 -6.60
N ILE A 225 -6.98 -25.03 -6.29
CA ILE A 225 -6.83 -25.63 -4.98
C ILE A 225 -5.70 -26.66 -5.03
N PHE A 226 -4.83 -26.64 -4.03
CA PHE A 226 -3.70 -27.54 -3.88
C PHE A 226 -3.77 -28.30 -2.57
N ASP A 227 -3.15 -29.50 -2.54
CA ASP A 227 -3.00 -30.32 -1.34
C ASP A 227 -1.98 -29.75 -0.35
N SER A 228 -1.02 -28.96 -0.83
CA SER A 228 0.08 -28.43 -0.03
C SER A 228 0.49 -27.02 -0.44
N ILE A 229 1.13 -26.29 0.48
CA ILE A 229 1.75 -24.99 0.22
C ILE A 229 2.86 -25.16 -0.83
N GLN A 230 3.61 -26.24 -0.76
CA GLN A 230 4.71 -26.50 -1.68
C GLN A 230 4.22 -26.63 -3.12
N SER A 231 3.16 -27.40 -3.37
CA SER A 231 2.55 -27.53 -4.70
C SER A 231 2.08 -26.18 -5.27
N ALA A 232 1.43 -25.36 -4.43
CA ALA A 232 0.98 -24.02 -4.82
C ALA A 232 2.16 -23.08 -5.15
N THR A 233 3.22 -23.09 -4.35
CA THR A 233 4.35 -22.17 -4.54
C THR A 233 5.22 -22.55 -5.75
N LEU A 234 5.37 -23.85 -6.04
CA LEU A 234 5.98 -24.31 -7.29
C LEU A 234 5.16 -23.87 -8.50
N SER A 235 3.82 -23.93 -8.42
CA SER A 235 2.93 -23.43 -9.47
C SER A 235 3.08 -21.93 -9.68
N ILE A 236 3.19 -21.11 -8.61
CA ILE A 236 3.44 -19.67 -8.70
C ILE A 236 4.72 -19.40 -9.50
N ALA A 237 5.83 -20.05 -9.13
CA ALA A 237 7.10 -19.87 -9.81
C ALA A 237 7.01 -20.30 -11.29
N ALA A 238 6.34 -21.41 -11.59
CA ALA A 238 6.14 -21.90 -12.95
C ALA A 238 5.25 -20.99 -13.80
N ILE A 239 4.19 -20.42 -13.22
CA ILE A 239 3.33 -19.45 -13.90
C ILE A 239 4.13 -18.19 -14.23
N MET A 240 4.87 -17.65 -13.28
CA MET A 240 5.65 -16.43 -13.48
C MET A 240 6.86 -16.59 -14.40
N ALA A 241 7.33 -17.82 -14.62
CA ALA A 241 8.41 -18.13 -15.57
C ALA A 241 7.96 -18.10 -17.04
N GLN A 242 6.68 -17.88 -17.32
CA GLN A 242 6.13 -17.88 -18.68
C GLN A 242 5.96 -16.47 -19.26
N PRO A 243 5.78 -16.37 -20.60
CA PRO A 243 5.47 -15.09 -21.24
C PRO A 243 4.12 -14.48 -20.85
N ILE A 244 3.19 -15.31 -20.32
CA ILE A 244 1.86 -14.85 -19.89
C ILE A 244 1.99 -14.28 -18.49
N ILE A 245 1.65 -13.00 -18.32
CA ILE A 245 1.62 -12.34 -17.01
C ILE A 245 0.17 -12.21 -16.57
N PRO A 246 -0.27 -12.92 -15.50
CA PRO A 246 -1.59 -12.71 -14.92
C PRO A 246 -1.70 -11.27 -14.38
N CYS A 247 -2.90 -10.69 -14.43
CA CYS A 247 -3.10 -9.37 -13.85
C CYS A 247 -3.31 -9.40 -12.33
N ALA A 248 -3.58 -10.58 -11.76
CA ALA A 248 -3.50 -10.86 -10.33
C ALA A 248 -3.13 -12.32 -10.11
N LEU A 249 -2.29 -12.58 -9.10
CA LEU A 249 -1.91 -13.92 -8.65
C LEU A 249 -1.82 -13.91 -7.13
N GLU A 250 -2.92 -14.30 -6.49
CA GLU A 250 -3.11 -14.26 -5.05
C GLU A 250 -2.92 -15.64 -4.44
N PHE A 251 -2.20 -15.69 -3.33
CA PHE A 251 -1.94 -16.90 -2.56
C PHE A 251 -2.62 -16.84 -1.20
N ILE A 252 -3.16 -17.98 -0.74
CA ILE A 252 -3.79 -18.15 0.57
C ILE A 252 -3.32 -19.49 1.14
N ASP A 253 -2.71 -19.49 2.33
CA ASP A 253 -2.24 -20.71 2.98
C ASP A 253 -3.37 -21.51 3.68
N LYS A 254 -3.08 -22.74 4.09
CA LYS A 254 -4.00 -23.62 4.78
C LYS A 254 -4.60 -23.00 6.05
N ALA A 255 -3.78 -22.28 6.82
CA ALA A 255 -4.23 -21.64 8.05
C ALA A 255 -5.26 -20.54 7.75
N ALA A 256 -4.99 -19.71 6.74
CA ALA A 256 -5.93 -18.69 6.29
C ALA A 256 -7.22 -19.27 5.73
N ILE A 257 -7.16 -20.36 4.93
CA ILE A 257 -8.33 -21.08 4.41
C ILE A 257 -9.21 -21.56 5.57
N GLY A 258 -8.62 -22.20 6.59
CA GLY A 258 -9.34 -22.67 7.77
C GLY A 258 -10.07 -21.54 8.50
N MET A 259 -9.46 -20.37 8.59
CA MET A 259 -9.99 -19.21 9.30
C MET A 259 -11.14 -18.50 8.58
N ILE A 260 -11.18 -18.55 7.25
CA ILE A 260 -12.24 -17.88 6.48
C ILE A 260 -13.37 -18.81 6.05
N ARG A 261 -13.25 -20.11 6.25
CA ARG A 261 -14.24 -21.11 5.81
C ARG A 261 -15.65 -20.78 6.30
N ASP A 262 -15.78 -20.35 7.54
CA ASP A 262 -17.07 -20.00 8.16
C ASP A 262 -17.62 -18.62 7.69
N TYR A 263 -16.79 -17.85 7.01
CA TYR A 263 -17.13 -16.49 6.54
C TYR A 263 -17.24 -16.36 5.02
N SER A 264 -16.82 -17.40 4.29
CA SER A 264 -16.83 -17.44 2.83
C SER A 264 -17.95 -18.32 2.32
N GLN A 265 -18.58 -17.88 1.24
CA GLN A 265 -19.52 -18.71 0.47
C GLN A 265 -18.80 -19.47 -0.65
N ALA A 266 -17.52 -19.14 -0.91
CA ALA A 266 -16.72 -19.84 -1.90
C ALA A 266 -16.44 -21.27 -1.46
N TYR A 267 -16.37 -22.16 -2.43
CA TYR A 267 -15.99 -23.55 -2.19
C TYR A 267 -14.56 -23.65 -1.66
N LEU A 268 -14.40 -24.08 -0.42
CA LEU A 268 -13.14 -24.25 0.29
C LEU A 268 -13.08 -25.65 0.92
N PRO A 269 -12.54 -26.67 0.23
CA PRO A 269 -12.49 -28.05 0.73
C PRO A 269 -11.67 -28.16 2.02
N GLU A 270 -12.04 -29.12 2.90
CA GLU A 270 -11.36 -29.32 4.18
C GLU A 270 -9.90 -29.74 4.02
N ASN A 271 -9.60 -30.49 2.98
CA ASN A 271 -8.26 -31.00 2.67
C ASN A 271 -7.40 -30.01 1.85
N ALA A 272 -7.88 -28.79 1.59
CA ALA A 272 -7.10 -27.77 0.90
C ALA A 272 -5.85 -27.38 1.72
N GLY A 273 -4.67 -27.54 1.12
CA GLY A 273 -3.38 -27.13 1.67
C GLY A 273 -3.04 -25.69 1.33
N ALA A 274 -3.45 -25.24 0.15
CA ALA A 274 -3.32 -23.86 -0.31
C ALA A 274 -4.33 -23.55 -1.42
N LEU A 275 -4.54 -22.25 -1.66
CA LEU A 275 -5.40 -21.74 -2.73
C LEU A 275 -4.68 -20.65 -3.51
N LEU A 276 -4.75 -20.70 -4.83
CA LEU A 276 -4.42 -19.58 -5.71
C LEU A 276 -5.69 -19.00 -6.31
N MET A 277 -5.75 -17.68 -6.38
CA MET A 277 -6.70 -16.95 -7.18
C MET A 277 -5.93 -16.21 -8.27
N ILE A 278 -6.25 -16.48 -9.51
CA ILE A 278 -5.54 -15.97 -10.68
C ILE A 278 -6.52 -15.17 -11.52
N GLU A 279 -6.17 -13.95 -11.89
CA GLU A 279 -6.94 -13.15 -12.84
C GLU A 279 -6.09 -12.89 -14.08
N LEU A 280 -6.66 -13.19 -15.24
CA LEU A 280 -6.12 -12.87 -16.55
C LEU A 280 -6.95 -11.77 -17.16
N ASP A 281 -6.36 -10.80 -17.85
CA ASP A 281 -7.08 -9.76 -18.55
C ASP A 281 -6.42 -9.42 -19.90
N GLY A 282 -7.24 -8.96 -20.85
CA GLY A 282 -6.80 -8.60 -22.18
C GLY A 282 -7.88 -8.81 -23.25
N ASP A 283 -7.45 -9.26 -24.42
CA ASP A 283 -8.31 -9.58 -25.56
C ASP A 283 -9.08 -10.87 -25.25
N LYS A 284 -10.42 -10.80 -25.45
CA LYS A 284 -11.34 -11.89 -25.10
C LYS A 284 -11.07 -13.20 -25.87
N ASP A 285 -10.54 -13.12 -27.10
CA ASP A 285 -10.30 -14.29 -27.93
C ASP A 285 -9.04 -15.06 -27.52
N TYR A 286 -8.08 -14.39 -26.83
CA TYR A 286 -6.86 -14.98 -26.32
C TYR A 286 -6.95 -15.52 -24.89
N LEU A 287 -7.84 -14.99 -24.07
CA LEU A 287 -7.95 -15.36 -22.66
C LEU A 287 -8.21 -16.86 -22.42
N PRO A 288 -9.09 -17.56 -23.19
CA PRO A 288 -9.33 -18.99 -22.99
C PRO A 288 -8.04 -19.81 -23.15
N LYS A 289 -7.23 -19.51 -24.17
CA LYS A 289 -5.96 -20.20 -24.41
C LYS A 289 -4.92 -19.92 -23.30
N GLN A 290 -4.94 -18.71 -22.76
CA GLN A 290 -4.09 -18.38 -21.62
C GLN A 290 -4.51 -19.17 -20.37
N ALA A 291 -5.82 -19.30 -20.12
CA ALA A 291 -6.35 -20.11 -19.02
C ALA A 291 -5.98 -21.61 -19.18
N GLU A 292 -6.07 -22.18 -20.39
CA GLU A 292 -5.64 -23.54 -20.69
C GLU A 292 -4.14 -23.74 -20.39
N ASN A 293 -3.29 -22.77 -20.75
CA ASN A 293 -1.87 -22.83 -20.45
C ASN A 293 -1.61 -22.82 -18.92
N ILE A 294 -2.31 -21.98 -18.18
CA ILE A 294 -2.23 -21.95 -16.71
C ILE A 294 -2.70 -23.30 -16.14
N GLU A 295 -3.79 -23.85 -16.64
CA GLU A 295 -4.31 -25.16 -16.22
C GLU A 295 -3.27 -26.28 -16.41
N ALA A 296 -2.63 -26.31 -17.58
CA ALA A 296 -1.59 -27.30 -17.88
C ALA A 296 -0.41 -27.23 -16.90
N ILE A 297 -0.03 -26.01 -16.46
CA ILE A 297 1.06 -25.80 -15.51
C ILE A 297 0.68 -26.28 -14.12
N VAL A 298 -0.46 -25.82 -13.60
CA VAL A 298 -0.84 -26.14 -12.22
C VAL A 298 -1.13 -27.63 -12.04
N LYS A 299 -1.62 -28.31 -13.08
CA LYS A 299 -1.79 -29.77 -13.08
C LYS A 299 -0.49 -30.54 -12.93
N GLN A 300 0.63 -30.01 -13.42
CA GLN A 300 1.96 -30.64 -13.24
C GLN A 300 2.51 -30.49 -11.81
N SER A 301 1.95 -29.56 -11.04
CA SER A 301 2.43 -29.21 -9.69
C SER A 301 1.53 -29.74 -8.57
N GLY A 302 0.65 -30.71 -8.81
CA GLY A 302 -0.21 -31.28 -7.75
C GLY A 302 -1.49 -30.49 -7.49
N CYS A 303 -2.06 -29.83 -8.50
CA CYS A 303 -3.37 -29.21 -8.46
C CYS A 303 -4.45 -30.26 -8.17
N MET A 304 -5.28 -30.02 -7.14
CA MET A 304 -6.45 -30.84 -6.82
C MET A 304 -7.67 -30.45 -7.63
N GLU A 305 -7.86 -29.13 -7.79
CA GLU A 305 -9.02 -28.57 -8.49
C GLU A 305 -8.64 -27.29 -9.22
N PHE A 306 -9.08 -27.15 -10.44
CA PHE A 306 -8.96 -25.95 -11.28
C PHE A 306 -10.34 -25.52 -11.73
N ARG A 307 -10.78 -24.34 -11.32
CA ARG A 307 -12.11 -23.80 -11.59
C ARG A 307 -12.03 -22.42 -12.19
N VAL A 308 -12.65 -22.23 -13.34
CA VAL A 308 -12.86 -20.93 -13.98
C VAL A 308 -14.21 -20.38 -13.54
N ALA A 309 -14.24 -19.18 -12.98
CA ALA A 309 -15.50 -18.50 -12.65
C ALA A 309 -16.30 -18.20 -13.93
N GLN A 310 -17.57 -18.63 -13.96
CA GLN A 310 -18.45 -18.54 -15.13
C GLN A 310 -19.35 -17.30 -15.10
N THR A 311 -19.54 -16.70 -13.93
CA THR A 311 -20.45 -15.58 -13.70
C THR A 311 -19.78 -14.47 -12.91
N GLU A 312 -20.28 -13.25 -13.08
CA GLU A 312 -19.83 -12.10 -12.24
C GLU A 312 -20.05 -12.34 -10.74
N ALA A 313 -21.08 -13.11 -10.38
CA ALA A 313 -21.37 -13.48 -9.00
C ALA A 313 -20.24 -14.34 -8.41
N GLU A 314 -19.77 -15.36 -9.15
CA GLU A 314 -18.66 -16.20 -8.75
C GLU A 314 -17.34 -15.41 -8.64
N VAL A 315 -17.06 -14.53 -9.60
CA VAL A 315 -15.91 -13.63 -9.54
C VAL A 315 -15.94 -12.77 -8.27
N LYS A 316 -17.11 -12.17 -7.98
CA LYS A 316 -17.29 -11.34 -6.79
C LYS A 316 -17.12 -12.14 -5.49
N GLU A 317 -17.59 -13.38 -5.48
CA GLU A 317 -17.45 -14.29 -4.33
C GLU A 317 -15.99 -14.62 -4.05
N LEU A 318 -15.20 -14.97 -5.07
CA LEU A 318 -13.77 -15.22 -4.93
C LEU A 318 -13.03 -13.99 -4.38
N TRP A 319 -13.29 -12.81 -4.92
CA TRP A 319 -12.68 -11.58 -4.42
C TRP A 319 -13.16 -11.20 -3.00
N ASN A 320 -14.41 -11.45 -2.66
CA ASN A 320 -14.92 -11.23 -1.31
C ASN A 320 -14.22 -12.17 -0.31
N THR A 321 -14.01 -13.44 -0.68
CA THR A 321 -13.25 -14.41 0.11
C THR A 321 -11.84 -13.89 0.39
N ARG A 322 -11.13 -13.39 -0.63
CA ARG A 322 -9.80 -12.78 -0.47
C ARG A 322 -9.81 -11.55 0.45
N LYS A 323 -10.79 -10.65 0.29
CA LYS A 323 -10.95 -9.45 1.11
C LYS A 323 -11.33 -9.74 2.56
N ALA A 324 -12.02 -10.85 2.83
CA ALA A 324 -12.43 -11.26 4.17
C ALA A 324 -11.26 -11.70 5.07
N LEU A 325 -10.11 -12.06 4.50
CA LEU A 325 -8.95 -12.56 5.26
C LEU A 325 -8.50 -11.60 6.37
N SER A 326 -8.23 -10.35 6.04
CA SER A 326 -7.70 -9.40 7.02
C SER A 326 -8.70 -9.07 8.16
N PRO A 327 -10.01 -8.89 7.91
CA PRO A 327 -11.01 -8.78 8.97
C PRO A 327 -11.18 -10.05 9.80
N ALA A 328 -11.14 -11.24 9.17
CA ALA A 328 -11.30 -12.52 9.87
C ALA A 328 -10.20 -12.77 10.91
N LEU A 329 -8.94 -12.46 10.56
CA LEU A 329 -7.81 -12.60 11.49
C LEU A 329 -7.99 -11.79 12.77
N ARG A 330 -8.65 -10.62 12.70
CA ARG A 330 -8.90 -9.78 13.87
C ARG A 330 -9.91 -10.37 14.86
N LYS A 331 -10.76 -11.32 14.40
CA LYS A 331 -11.71 -12.04 15.28
C LYS A 331 -11.05 -13.20 16.00
N ILE A 332 -9.96 -13.73 15.47
CA ILE A 332 -9.28 -14.93 15.98
C ILE A 332 -8.22 -14.56 17.02
N ALA A 333 -7.50 -13.44 16.80
CA ALA A 333 -6.51 -12.96 17.75
C ALA A 333 -6.72 -11.48 18.07
N PRO A 334 -6.59 -11.07 19.35
CA PRO A 334 -6.75 -9.68 19.77
C PRO A 334 -5.76 -8.74 19.08
N LYS A 335 -4.54 -9.23 18.82
CA LYS A 335 -3.51 -8.51 18.08
C LYS A 335 -2.96 -9.38 16.95
N LYS A 336 -2.84 -8.78 15.77
CA LYS A 336 -2.03 -9.29 14.67
C LYS A 336 -0.89 -8.31 14.38
N ILE A 337 0.31 -8.82 14.25
CA ILE A 337 1.44 -8.12 13.67
C ILE A 337 1.42 -8.50 12.19
N ASN A 338 1.19 -7.53 11.32
CA ASN A 338 0.97 -7.77 9.89
C ASN A 338 2.08 -7.11 9.10
N GLU A 339 2.93 -7.94 8.52
CA GLU A 339 4.05 -7.50 7.71
C GLU A 339 3.85 -7.89 6.25
N ASP A 340 4.17 -6.96 5.34
CA ASP A 340 4.08 -7.12 3.90
C ASP A 340 5.47 -7.26 3.29
N ILE A 341 6.10 -8.38 3.56
CA ILE A 341 7.45 -8.67 3.07
C ILE A 341 7.42 -9.11 1.60
N VAL A 342 8.55 -8.91 0.92
CA VAL A 342 8.71 -9.37 -0.48
C VAL A 342 9.98 -10.20 -0.60
N VAL A 343 9.91 -11.27 -1.37
CA VAL A 343 11.07 -12.04 -1.83
C VAL A 343 10.97 -12.27 -3.34
N PRO A 344 12.07 -12.53 -4.04
CA PRO A 344 12.00 -13.03 -5.40
C PRO A 344 11.05 -14.23 -5.48
N VAL A 345 10.20 -14.28 -6.51
CA VAL A 345 9.12 -15.29 -6.62
C VAL A 345 9.62 -16.72 -6.45
N ALA A 346 10.81 -17.01 -6.99
CA ALA A 346 11.45 -18.32 -6.84
C ALA A 346 11.79 -18.70 -5.39
N ASN A 347 11.87 -17.74 -4.49
CA ASN A 347 12.21 -17.94 -3.08
C ASN A 347 10.96 -18.07 -2.17
N ILE A 348 9.74 -17.91 -2.70
CA ILE A 348 8.49 -18.07 -1.92
C ILE A 348 8.41 -19.46 -1.24
N PRO A 349 8.73 -20.60 -1.92
CA PRO A 349 8.68 -21.90 -1.27
C PRO A 349 9.58 -21.93 -0.01
N THR A 350 10.83 -21.51 -0.14
CA THR A 350 11.79 -21.47 0.96
C THR A 350 11.36 -20.55 2.08
N LEU A 351 10.80 -19.38 1.75
CA LEU A 351 10.25 -18.43 2.73
C LEU A 351 9.17 -19.09 3.57
N LEU A 352 8.14 -19.64 2.92
CA LEU A 352 6.97 -20.19 3.62
C LEU A 352 7.31 -21.42 4.46
N ASP A 353 8.17 -22.30 3.98
CA ASP A 353 8.68 -23.45 4.75
C ASP A 353 9.39 -22.99 6.04
N LYS A 354 10.24 -21.98 5.94
CA LYS A 354 10.96 -21.44 7.11
C LYS A 354 10.05 -20.63 8.05
N VAL A 355 9.08 -19.91 7.53
CA VAL A 355 8.06 -19.21 8.34
C VAL A 355 7.22 -20.22 9.12
N GLU A 356 6.86 -21.36 8.53
CA GLU A 356 6.19 -22.45 9.24
C GLU A 356 7.04 -23.04 10.37
N GLN A 357 8.36 -23.19 10.13
CA GLN A 357 9.29 -23.64 11.16
C GLN A 357 9.38 -22.64 12.33
N LEU A 358 9.49 -21.34 12.03
CA LEU A 358 9.47 -20.27 13.04
C LEU A 358 8.16 -20.27 13.83
N SER A 359 7.01 -20.46 13.17
CA SER A 359 5.71 -20.59 13.83
C SER A 359 5.70 -21.71 14.89
N LYS A 360 6.27 -22.87 14.55
CA LYS A 360 6.39 -24.02 15.45
C LYS A 360 7.38 -23.77 16.59
N GLU A 361 8.55 -23.18 16.28
CA GLU A 361 9.62 -22.86 17.25
C GLU A 361 9.13 -21.89 18.33
N TYR A 362 8.53 -20.77 17.89
CA TYR A 362 8.04 -19.73 18.80
C TYR A 362 6.63 -20.00 19.35
N LYS A 363 5.96 -21.05 18.87
CA LYS A 363 4.57 -21.39 19.23
C LYS A 363 3.59 -20.23 19.01
N ILE A 364 3.81 -19.49 17.92
CA ILE A 364 2.99 -18.36 17.49
C ILE A 364 2.30 -18.75 16.19
N PRO A 365 0.96 -18.73 16.13
CA PRO A 365 0.26 -18.96 14.87
C PRO A 365 0.66 -17.88 13.85
N ILE A 366 1.16 -18.29 12.69
CA ILE A 366 1.48 -17.41 11.57
C ILE A 366 0.58 -17.78 10.39
N VAL A 367 -0.03 -16.78 9.79
CA VAL A 367 -0.96 -16.93 8.68
C VAL A 367 -0.46 -16.12 7.50
N ASN A 368 -0.36 -16.76 6.33
CA ASN A 368 0.23 -16.14 5.15
C ASN A 368 -0.77 -16.09 4.00
N PHE A 369 -0.86 -14.94 3.39
CA PHE A 369 -1.56 -14.72 2.13
C PHE A 369 -0.94 -13.49 1.44
N GLY A 370 -1.16 -13.32 0.14
CA GLY A 370 -0.62 -12.11 -0.49
C GLY A 370 -0.58 -12.18 -2.02
N HIS A 371 0.09 -11.17 -2.57
CA HIS A 371 0.26 -10.94 -4.00
C HIS A 371 1.47 -11.75 -4.51
N ALA A 372 1.28 -13.07 -4.62
CA ALA A 372 2.39 -14.00 -4.86
C ALA A 372 3.09 -13.79 -6.21
N GLY A 373 2.39 -13.23 -7.20
CA GLY A 373 3.00 -12.90 -8.49
C GLY A 373 4.12 -11.85 -8.39
N ASN A 374 4.12 -11.01 -7.34
CA ASN A 374 5.20 -10.07 -7.04
C ASN A 374 6.16 -10.57 -5.95
N GLY A 375 5.94 -11.76 -5.40
CA GLY A 375 6.67 -12.22 -4.23
C GLY A 375 6.24 -11.56 -2.92
N ASN A 376 5.19 -10.75 -2.92
CA ASN A 376 4.69 -10.01 -1.76
C ASN A 376 3.75 -10.88 -0.92
N ILE A 377 4.21 -11.23 0.28
CA ILE A 377 3.47 -12.07 1.22
C ILE A 377 3.18 -11.27 2.49
N HIS A 378 1.90 -11.22 2.86
CA HIS A 378 1.47 -10.70 4.15
C HIS A 378 1.62 -11.78 5.20
N VAL A 379 2.66 -11.67 6.01
CA VAL A 379 2.95 -12.56 7.13
C VAL A 379 2.26 -11.99 8.37
N ASN A 380 1.30 -12.73 8.92
CA ASN A 380 0.49 -12.27 10.06
C ASN A 380 0.83 -13.12 11.28
N LEU A 381 1.57 -12.56 12.24
CA LEU A 381 1.81 -13.20 13.53
C LEU A 381 0.63 -12.88 14.46
N LEU A 382 -0.02 -13.92 14.95
CA LEU A 382 -1.20 -13.80 15.80
C LEU A 382 -0.78 -13.91 17.27
N THR A 383 -1.02 -12.86 18.06
CA THR A 383 -0.59 -12.81 19.46
C THR A 383 -1.63 -12.11 20.34
N ASP A 384 -1.43 -12.21 21.64
CA ASP A 384 -2.24 -11.53 22.65
C ASP A 384 -1.45 -10.33 23.20
N PRO A 385 -1.96 -9.11 23.09
CA PRO A 385 -1.29 -7.92 23.63
C PRO A 385 -1.31 -7.88 25.16
N ASP A 386 -2.21 -8.62 25.81
CA ASP A 386 -2.37 -8.67 27.26
C ASP A 386 -1.41 -9.70 27.91
N ASP A 387 -0.69 -10.49 27.08
CA ASP A 387 0.40 -11.36 27.51
C ASP A 387 1.77 -10.79 27.07
N PRO A 388 2.50 -10.08 27.96
CA PRO A 388 3.77 -9.45 27.62
C PRO A 388 4.83 -10.41 27.10
N LYS A 389 4.85 -11.66 27.62
CA LYS A 389 5.81 -12.68 27.17
C LYS A 389 5.54 -13.14 25.75
N LYS A 390 4.27 -13.41 25.42
CA LYS A 390 3.89 -13.75 24.04
C LYS A 390 4.14 -12.61 23.07
N LEU A 391 3.91 -11.37 23.51
CA LEU A 391 4.18 -10.20 22.69
C LEU A 391 5.67 -10.04 22.41
N GLU A 392 6.54 -10.20 23.42
CA GLU A 392 7.99 -10.18 23.26
C GLU A 392 8.47 -11.29 22.29
N GLN A 393 8.00 -12.53 22.50
CA GLN A 393 8.28 -13.66 21.59
C GLN A 393 7.83 -13.39 20.15
N ALA A 394 6.68 -12.70 19.97
CA ALA A 394 6.22 -12.34 18.64
C ALA A 394 7.15 -11.33 17.95
N TYR A 395 7.67 -10.35 18.65
CA TYR A 395 8.67 -9.41 18.11
C TYR A 395 10.03 -10.05 17.85
N GLU A 396 10.46 -11.00 18.69
CA GLU A 396 11.67 -11.80 18.41
C GLU A 396 11.48 -12.65 17.15
N CYS A 397 10.35 -13.33 17.02
CA CYS A 397 9.98 -14.10 15.83
C CYS A 397 9.96 -13.19 14.59
N LEU A 398 9.35 -12.00 14.68
CA LEU A 398 9.33 -11.01 13.60
C LEU A 398 10.75 -10.64 13.16
N SER A 399 11.65 -10.37 14.11
CA SER A 399 13.05 -10.08 13.79
C SER A 399 13.74 -11.22 13.02
N LYS A 400 13.40 -12.48 13.31
CA LYS A 400 13.87 -13.65 12.56
C LYS A 400 13.28 -13.70 11.16
N VAL A 401 11.98 -13.39 11.02
CA VAL A 401 11.31 -13.30 9.71
C VAL A 401 12.00 -12.24 8.83
N PHE A 402 12.27 -11.05 9.34
CA PHE A 402 12.95 -10.01 8.58
C PHE A 402 14.37 -10.42 8.14
N LYS A 403 15.16 -11.02 9.04
CA LYS A 403 16.49 -11.55 8.69
C LYS A 403 16.40 -12.66 7.62
N LEU A 404 15.40 -13.53 7.71
CA LEU A 404 15.14 -14.55 6.70
C LEU A 404 14.83 -13.91 5.34
N VAL A 405 13.93 -12.92 5.29
CA VAL A 405 13.55 -12.21 4.07
C VAL A 405 14.78 -11.61 3.39
N LEU A 406 15.62 -10.90 4.13
CA LEU A 406 16.83 -10.29 3.60
C LEU A 406 17.86 -11.34 3.14
N SER A 407 17.96 -12.50 3.81
CA SER A 407 18.82 -13.62 3.38
C SER A 407 18.34 -14.30 2.11
N LEU A 408 17.10 -14.02 1.66
CA LEU A 408 16.49 -14.50 0.43
C LEU A 408 16.43 -13.41 -0.66
N ASP A 409 17.28 -12.37 -0.57
CA ASP A 409 17.31 -11.22 -1.48
C ASP A 409 15.99 -10.45 -1.53
N GLY A 410 15.27 -10.42 -0.41
CA GLY A 410 13.99 -9.77 -0.26
C GLY A 410 14.07 -8.35 0.30
N THR A 411 12.91 -7.75 0.56
CA THR A 411 12.74 -6.44 1.20
C THR A 411 11.68 -6.47 2.28
N LEU A 412 11.82 -5.60 3.28
CA LEU A 412 10.95 -5.56 4.47
C LEU A 412 9.55 -5.03 4.19
N SER A 413 9.34 -4.29 3.08
CA SER A 413 8.03 -3.71 2.76
C SER A 413 7.79 -3.68 1.25
N GLY A 414 6.66 -4.28 0.82
CA GLY A 414 6.21 -4.28 -0.57
C GLY A 414 5.36 -3.06 -0.93
N GLU A 415 4.39 -2.72 -0.07
CA GLU A 415 3.38 -1.69 -0.38
C GLU A 415 2.92 -0.87 0.84
N HIS A 416 3.12 -1.35 2.07
CA HIS A 416 2.62 -0.68 3.27
C HIS A 416 3.45 0.55 3.67
N GLY A 417 4.71 0.62 3.26
CA GLY A 417 5.67 1.62 3.70
C GLY A 417 6.38 1.21 5.00
N ILE A 418 7.19 2.10 5.52
CA ILE A 418 8.02 1.91 6.72
C ILE A 418 7.34 2.48 7.96
N GLY A 419 6.94 3.76 7.90
CA GLY A 419 6.27 4.47 8.98
C GLY A 419 6.96 4.33 10.33
N LEU A 420 6.17 3.94 11.33
CA LEU A 420 6.62 3.69 12.71
C LEU A 420 6.84 2.21 13.00
N GLU A 421 6.27 1.31 12.18
CA GLU A 421 6.29 -0.13 12.45
C GLU A 421 7.62 -0.77 12.05
N LYS A 422 8.24 -0.31 10.95
CA LYS A 422 9.45 -0.92 10.39
C LYS A 422 10.71 -0.05 10.55
N LYS A 423 10.57 1.16 11.07
CA LYS A 423 11.67 2.11 11.20
C LYS A 423 12.89 1.54 11.92
N ASP A 424 12.70 0.80 13.01
CA ASP A 424 13.77 0.23 13.80
C ASP A 424 14.52 -0.90 13.08
N TYR A 425 13.97 -1.41 11.97
CA TYR A 425 14.54 -2.48 11.17
C TYR A 425 15.22 -1.99 9.89
N ILE A 426 15.10 -0.71 9.52
CA ILE A 426 15.59 -0.17 8.26
C ILE A 426 17.10 -0.37 8.06
N SER A 427 17.87 -0.32 9.15
CA SER A 427 19.31 -0.57 9.13
C SER A 427 19.71 -2.01 8.88
N LEU A 428 18.77 -2.96 8.87
CA LEU A 428 19.02 -4.35 8.45
C LEU A 428 19.11 -4.45 6.92
N GLU A 429 18.36 -3.60 6.21
CA GLU A 429 18.28 -3.61 4.73
C GLU A 429 19.17 -2.53 4.10
N LEU A 430 19.22 -1.33 4.68
CA LEU A 430 19.96 -0.20 4.13
C LEU A 430 21.30 -0.01 4.86
N ASP A 431 22.36 0.13 4.09
CA ASP A 431 23.68 0.44 4.62
C ASP A 431 23.81 1.90 5.11
N GLN A 432 24.92 2.22 5.78
CA GLN A 432 25.18 3.53 6.36
C GLN A 432 25.28 4.64 5.30
N VAL A 433 25.76 4.32 4.08
CA VAL A 433 25.87 5.28 2.98
C VAL A 433 24.49 5.68 2.49
N ASN A 434 23.61 4.70 2.30
CA ASN A 434 22.21 4.95 1.95
C ASN A 434 21.49 5.82 2.99
N LEU A 435 21.60 5.48 4.27
CA LEU A 435 20.98 6.22 5.36
C LEU A 435 21.50 7.66 5.47
N ALA A 436 22.81 7.87 5.30
CA ALA A 436 23.41 9.19 5.30
C ALA A 436 22.94 10.04 4.10
N LEU A 437 22.83 9.43 2.91
CA LEU A 437 22.33 10.12 1.72
C LEU A 437 20.84 10.49 1.87
N MET A 438 20.00 9.57 2.36
CA MET A 438 18.59 9.85 2.65
C MET A 438 18.43 11.01 3.62
N SER A 439 19.23 11.06 4.68
CA SER A 439 19.25 12.16 5.65
C SER A 439 19.65 13.49 5.01
N SER A 440 20.64 13.46 4.13
CA SER A 440 21.10 14.65 3.39
C SER A 440 20.04 15.17 2.42
N ILE A 441 19.37 14.27 1.70
CA ILE A 441 18.25 14.61 0.81
C ILE A 441 17.09 15.21 1.61
N LYS A 442 16.72 14.57 2.74
CA LYS A 442 15.69 15.11 3.65
C LYS A 442 16.00 16.54 4.09
N ALA A 443 17.24 16.83 4.45
CA ALA A 443 17.66 18.16 4.86
C ALA A 443 17.58 19.21 3.75
N GLN A 444 17.73 18.83 2.47
CA GLN A 444 17.54 19.74 1.33
C GLN A 444 16.06 20.08 1.10
N PHE A 445 15.16 19.10 1.22
CA PHE A 445 13.72 19.30 1.04
C PHE A 445 13.05 19.96 2.25
N ASP A 446 13.55 19.68 3.45
CA ASP A 446 12.96 20.11 4.72
C ASP A 446 14.05 20.45 5.75
N PRO A 447 14.70 21.62 5.60
CA PRO A 447 15.86 22.00 6.43
C PRO A 447 15.58 22.05 7.94
N LYS A 448 14.33 22.30 8.31
CA LYS A 448 13.92 22.37 9.73
C LYS A 448 13.30 21.07 10.26
N GLY A 449 13.14 20.05 9.43
CA GLY A 449 12.60 18.77 9.83
C GLY A 449 11.14 18.83 10.30
N ILE A 450 10.34 19.74 9.74
CA ILE A 450 8.95 19.91 10.14
C ILE A 450 7.99 18.93 9.45
N LEU A 451 8.36 18.39 8.27
CA LEU A 451 7.50 17.49 7.50
C LEU A 451 7.58 16.06 8.04
N ASN A 452 6.45 15.57 8.52
CA ASN A 452 6.21 14.22 9.05
C ASN A 452 7.38 13.69 9.94
N PRO A 453 7.78 14.43 10.97
CA PRO A 453 8.95 14.09 11.78
C PRO A 453 8.72 12.78 12.54
N GLY A 454 9.79 11.98 12.64
CA GLY A 454 9.75 10.71 13.35
C GLY A 454 9.48 9.48 12.46
N LYS A 455 9.36 9.69 11.16
CA LYS A 455 9.24 8.62 10.15
C LYS A 455 10.57 8.35 9.48
#